data_76a279d9f6464e65610d19563f6ae1f4
#
_entry.id   76a279d9f6464e65610d19563f6ae1f4
#
_cell.length_a   1.000
_cell.length_b   1.000
_cell.length_c   1.000
_cell.angle_alpha   90.00
_cell.angle_beta   90.00
_cell.angle_gamma   90.00
#
_symmetry.space_group_name_H-M   'P 1'
#
loop_
_entity.id
_entity.type
_entity.pdbx_description
1 polymer ?
#
loop_
_entity_poly.entity_id
_entity_poly.type
_entity_poly.pdbx_seq_one_letter_code
_entity_poly.pdbx_strand_id
1 'polypeptide(L)'
;SKTGARAFCEFITIPRTAQQLLEMDPQLSLKIVRQGVEIAKTRGAQLVGLGAFTSVVSWGGLGLRDAGVPLTTGNSYTVVTAIEATVSALNRLQINPGQATAAVVGAAGSIGRCLALLLAQSVARLILLGNPANPQRSEKKLAAVAGEICQHLLNSAPQSPLGRIIAKQ
;
A
#
# COMPACT_ATOMS: atom_id res chain seq x y z
N SER A 1 -11.39 11.19 18.64
CA SER A 1 -10.08 10.54 18.77
C SER A 1 -9.71 10.39 20.25
N LYS A 2 -8.74 9.55 20.59
CA LYS A 2 -8.21 9.41 21.97
C LYS A 2 -7.65 10.73 22.51
N THR A 3 -7.28 11.66 21.64
CA THR A 3 -6.75 12.99 21.98
C THR A 3 -7.84 14.06 22.10
N GLY A 4 -9.12 13.73 21.89
CA GLY A 4 -10.22 14.70 21.85
C GLY A 4 -10.29 15.53 20.57
N ALA A 5 -9.36 15.38 19.64
CA ALA A 5 -9.37 16.12 18.38
C ALA A 5 -10.62 15.78 17.56
N ARG A 6 -11.27 16.82 17.04
CA ARG A 6 -12.41 16.70 16.14
C ARG A 6 -11.90 16.85 14.70
N ALA A 7 -12.39 16.00 13.80
CA ALA A 7 -12.18 16.13 12.37
C ALA A 7 -13.54 16.25 11.68
N PHE A 8 -13.62 17.16 10.73
CA PHE A 8 -14.75 17.26 9.81
C PHE A 8 -14.32 16.62 8.49
N CYS A 9 -15.20 15.84 7.90
CA CYS A 9 -14.92 15.13 6.64
C CYS A 9 -16.10 15.31 5.69
N GLU A 10 -15.80 15.63 4.44
CA GLU A 10 -16.76 15.65 3.34
C GLU A 10 -16.33 14.63 2.28
N PHE A 11 -17.31 14.00 1.65
CA PHE A 11 -17.09 13.11 0.52
C PHE A 11 -17.41 13.82 -0.79
N ILE A 12 -16.44 13.87 -1.70
CA ILE A 12 -16.63 14.34 -3.06
C ILE A 12 -16.71 13.11 -3.96
N THR A 13 -17.91 12.84 -4.48
CA THR A 13 -18.14 11.69 -5.34
C THR A 13 -17.85 12.04 -6.80
N ILE A 14 -16.99 11.26 -7.43
CA ILE A 14 -16.80 11.26 -8.88
C ILE A 14 -17.76 10.22 -9.45
N PRO A 15 -18.77 10.64 -10.27
CA PRO A 15 -19.81 9.73 -10.78
C PRO A 15 -19.26 8.89 -11.95
N ARG A 16 -18.26 8.08 -11.67
CA ARG A 16 -17.63 7.12 -12.59
C ARG A 16 -17.37 5.82 -11.88
N THR A 17 -17.56 4.70 -12.57
CA THR A 17 -17.16 3.40 -12.06
C THR A 17 -15.63 3.24 -12.12
N ALA A 18 -15.09 2.27 -11.38
CA ALA A 18 -13.69 1.92 -11.45
C ALA A 18 -13.25 1.57 -12.88
N GLN A 19 -14.08 0.79 -13.59
CA GLN A 19 -13.83 0.39 -14.96
C GLN A 19 -13.78 1.60 -15.90
N GLN A 20 -14.76 2.52 -15.80
CA GLN A 20 -14.77 3.74 -16.60
C GLN A 20 -13.51 4.59 -16.39
N LEU A 21 -13.05 4.73 -15.13
CA LEU A 21 -11.82 5.48 -14.84
C LEU A 21 -10.56 4.81 -15.41
N LEU A 22 -10.52 3.48 -15.47
CA LEU A 22 -9.36 2.74 -15.97
C LEU A 22 -9.32 2.65 -17.49
N GLU A 23 -10.47 2.57 -18.16
CA GLU A 23 -10.59 2.46 -19.62
C GLU A 23 -10.58 3.81 -20.34
N MET A 24 -10.86 4.88 -19.61
CA MET A 24 -10.84 6.26 -20.10
C MET A 24 -9.40 6.70 -20.45
N ASP A 25 -9.27 7.70 -21.31
CA ASP A 25 -7.98 8.36 -21.54
C ASP A 25 -7.34 8.80 -20.21
N PRO A 26 -6.06 8.45 -19.97
CA PRO A 26 -5.40 8.74 -18.70
C PRO A 26 -5.36 10.22 -18.31
N GLN A 27 -5.26 11.12 -19.31
CA GLN A 27 -5.27 12.57 -19.04
C GLN A 27 -6.67 13.06 -18.65
N LEU A 28 -7.70 12.46 -19.25
CA LEU A 28 -9.09 12.78 -18.89
C LEU A 28 -9.43 12.27 -17.50
N SER A 29 -9.02 11.03 -17.15
CA SER A 29 -9.18 10.47 -15.80
C SER A 29 -8.50 11.34 -14.74
N LEU A 30 -7.27 11.75 -15.01
CA LEU A 30 -6.51 12.63 -14.12
C LEU A 30 -7.18 14.00 -13.96
N LYS A 31 -7.69 14.58 -15.06
CA LYS A 31 -8.42 15.86 -15.06
C LYS A 31 -9.66 15.79 -14.18
N ILE A 32 -10.43 14.71 -14.27
CA ILE A 32 -11.64 14.51 -13.44
C ILE A 32 -11.26 14.43 -11.95
N VAL A 33 -10.21 13.67 -11.60
CA VAL A 33 -9.76 13.59 -10.21
C VAL A 33 -9.26 14.95 -9.72
N ARG A 34 -8.52 15.70 -10.55
CA ARG A 34 -8.08 17.06 -10.24
C ARG A 34 -9.25 17.99 -9.94
N GLN A 35 -10.32 17.92 -10.72
CA GLN A 35 -11.54 18.72 -10.45
C GLN A 35 -12.12 18.40 -9.06
N GLY A 36 -12.16 17.13 -8.66
CA GLY A 36 -12.57 16.73 -7.32
C GLY A 36 -11.68 17.32 -6.23
N VAL A 37 -10.35 17.34 -6.43
CA VAL A 37 -9.41 17.96 -5.51
C VAL A 37 -9.58 19.47 -5.42
N GLU A 38 -9.82 20.15 -6.54
CA GLU A 38 -10.10 21.59 -6.54
C GLU A 38 -11.41 21.95 -5.82
N ILE A 39 -12.45 21.14 -5.97
CA ILE A 39 -13.69 21.29 -5.18
C ILE A 39 -13.37 21.15 -3.69
N ALA A 40 -12.59 20.14 -3.27
CA ALA A 40 -12.19 19.98 -1.88
C ALA A 40 -11.47 21.22 -1.33
N LYS A 41 -10.54 21.77 -2.10
CA LYS A 41 -9.82 23.00 -1.73
C LYS A 41 -10.74 24.19 -1.55
N THR A 42 -11.65 24.43 -2.51
CA THR A 42 -12.62 25.55 -2.41
C THR A 42 -13.55 25.43 -1.22
N ARG A 43 -13.74 24.20 -0.71
CA ARG A 43 -14.50 23.92 0.52
C ARG A 43 -13.64 23.98 1.78
N GLY A 44 -12.35 24.35 1.70
CA GLY A 44 -11.45 24.53 2.82
C GLY A 44 -10.78 23.24 3.32
N ALA A 45 -10.73 22.19 2.51
CA ALA A 45 -10.04 20.97 2.89
C ALA A 45 -8.54 21.23 3.15
N GLN A 46 -8.04 20.78 4.29
CA GLN A 46 -6.63 20.83 4.67
C GLN A 46 -5.87 19.57 4.28
N LEU A 47 -6.58 18.50 3.96
CA LEU A 47 -6.05 17.22 3.49
C LEU A 47 -7.09 16.56 2.59
N VAL A 48 -6.67 15.98 1.47
CA VAL A 48 -7.54 15.24 0.57
C VAL A 48 -7.12 13.77 0.50
N GLY A 49 -8.05 12.88 0.83
CA GLY A 49 -7.89 11.44 0.68
C GLY A 49 -8.31 10.99 -0.72
N LEU A 50 -7.40 10.36 -1.45
CA LEU A 50 -7.69 9.74 -2.75
C LEU A 50 -8.21 8.33 -2.53
N GLY A 51 -9.55 8.18 -2.49
CA GLY A 51 -10.22 6.90 -2.27
C GLY A 51 -10.37 6.07 -3.55
N ALA A 52 -10.54 4.77 -3.39
CA ALA A 52 -10.78 3.81 -4.48
C ALA A 52 -9.77 3.98 -5.64
N PHE A 53 -10.27 4.06 -6.88
CA PHE A 53 -9.43 4.13 -8.07
C PHE A 53 -8.87 5.52 -8.37
N THR A 54 -9.27 6.56 -7.66
CA THR A 54 -8.71 7.91 -7.84
C THR A 54 -7.21 7.95 -7.54
N SER A 55 -6.74 7.15 -6.57
CA SER A 55 -5.31 6.98 -6.30
C SER A 55 -4.59 6.23 -7.42
N VAL A 56 -5.25 5.28 -8.09
CA VAL A 56 -4.66 4.49 -9.18
C VAL A 56 -4.46 5.35 -10.41
N VAL A 57 -5.50 6.04 -10.87
CA VAL A 57 -5.45 6.87 -12.09
C VAL A 57 -4.64 8.16 -11.92
N SER A 58 -4.34 8.54 -10.68
CA SER A 58 -3.43 9.66 -10.37
C SER A 58 -2.00 9.21 -10.00
N TRP A 59 -1.67 7.94 -10.25
CA TRP A 59 -0.36 7.34 -9.92
C TRP A 59 0.04 7.53 -8.44
N GLY A 60 -0.88 7.24 -7.53
CA GLY A 60 -0.67 7.45 -6.10
C GLY A 60 -0.68 8.92 -5.68
N GLY A 61 -1.33 9.80 -6.45
CA GLY A 61 -1.36 11.24 -6.25
C GLY A 61 -0.21 12.01 -6.91
N LEU A 62 0.76 11.29 -7.53
CA LEU A 62 1.91 11.95 -8.17
C LEU A 62 1.50 12.88 -9.32
N GLY A 63 0.45 12.55 -10.05
CA GLY A 63 -0.12 13.40 -11.10
C GLY A 63 -0.84 14.65 -10.57
N LEU A 64 -0.96 14.81 -9.26
CA LEU A 64 -1.66 15.88 -8.59
C LEU A 64 -0.78 16.62 -7.57
N ARG A 65 0.55 16.43 -7.62
CA ARG A 65 1.49 17.02 -6.66
C ARG A 65 1.46 18.55 -6.60
N ASP A 66 0.99 19.17 -7.67
CA ASP A 66 0.83 20.62 -7.84
C ASP A 66 -0.55 21.13 -7.39
N ALA A 67 -1.38 20.28 -6.80
CA ALA A 67 -2.74 20.64 -6.40
C ALA A 67 -2.82 21.68 -5.26
N GLY A 68 -1.72 21.96 -4.57
CA GLY A 68 -1.66 22.97 -3.50
C GLY A 68 -2.42 22.59 -2.23
N VAL A 69 -2.69 21.28 -2.03
CA VAL A 69 -3.24 20.71 -0.82
C VAL A 69 -2.56 19.35 -0.57
N PRO A 70 -2.26 18.98 0.68
CA PRO A 70 -1.75 17.65 1.01
C PRO A 70 -2.68 16.54 0.54
N LEU A 71 -2.09 15.50 -0.07
CA LEU A 71 -2.82 14.33 -0.57
C LEU A 71 -2.40 13.07 0.19
N THR A 72 -3.34 12.17 0.42
CA THR A 72 -3.06 10.83 0.95
C THR A 72 -3.85 9.78 0.18
N THR A 73 -3.25 8.62 -0.05
CA THR A 73 -3.94 7.45 -0.61
C THR A 73 -4.51 6.52 0.45
N GLY A 74 -4.18 6.74 1.71
CA GLY A 74 -4.53 5.85 2.82
C GLY A 74 -3.74 4.53 2.85
N ASN A 75 -2.85 4.27 1.89
CA ASN A 75 -2.14 3.00 1.79
C ASN A 75 -1.32 2.66 3.05
N SER A 76 -0.65 3.65 3.65
CA SER A 76 0.11 3.44 4.88
C SER A 76 -0.77 2.99 6.04
N TYR A 77 -1.94 3.61 6.20
CA TYR A 77 -2.91 3.19 7.23
C TYR A 77 -3.43 1.77 6.95
N THR A 78 -3.74 1.45 5.70
CA THR A 78 -4.15 0.10 5.30
C THR A 78 -3.08 -0.94 5.63
N VAL A 79 -1.81 -0.63 5.41
CA VAL A 79 -0.69 -1.52 5.78
C VAL A 79 -0.64 -1.75 7.29
N VAL A 80 -0.71 -0.68 8.09
CA VAL A 80 -0.68 -0.78 9.55
C VAL A 80 -1.82 -1.65 10.08
N THR A 81 -3.05 -1.36 9.65
CA THR A 81 -4.23 -2.13 10.10
C THR A 81 -4.19 -3.59 9.66
N ALA A 82 -3.62 -3.89 8.47
CA ALA A 82 -3.45 -5.26 8.01
C ALA A 82 -2.40 -6.02 8.84
N ILE A 83 -1.30 -5.36 9.24
CA ILE A 83 -0.31 -5.96 10.15
C ILE A 83 -0.93 -6.22 11.52
N GLU A 84 -1.64 -5.24 12.10
CA GLU A 84 -2.31 -5.39 13.39
C GLU A 84 -3.33 -6.54 13.38
N ALA A 85 -4.13 -6.63 12.32
CA ALA A 85 -5.10 -7.72 12.13
C ALA A 85 -4.39 -9.08 12.02
N THR A 86 -3.28 -9.15 11.28
CA THR A 86 -2.47 -10.37 11.13
C THR A 86 -1.91 -10.81 12.48
N VAL A 87 -1.30 -9.90 13.25
CA VAL A 87 -0.77 -10.18 14.59
C VAL A 87 -1.88 -10.65 15.52
N SER A 88 -3.03 -9.99 15.49
CA SER A 88 -4.20 -10.39 16.30
C SER A 88 -4.68 -11.81 15.94
N ALA A 89 -4.72 -12.15 14.65
CA ALA A 89 -5.10 -13.49 14.19
C ALA A 89 -4.09 -14.54 14.62
N LEU A 90 -2.79 -14.29 14.46
CA LEU A 90 -1.72 -15.20 14.90
C LEU A 90 -1.80 -15.48 16.41
N ASN A 91 -2.03 -14.45 17.22
CA ASN A 91 -2.17 -14.60 18.67
C ASN A 91 -3.40 -15.47 19.03
N ARG A 92 -4.55 -15.23 18.38
CA ARG A 92 -5.77 -16.04 18.61
C ARG A 92 -5.60 -17.49 18.21
N LEU A 93 -4.85 -17.75 17.14
CA LEU A 93 -4.58 -19.10 16.63
C LEU A 93 -3.37 -19.76 17.32
N GLN A 94 -2.70 -19.07 18.23
CA GLN A 94 -1.48 -19.52 18.92
C GLN A 94 -0.35 -19.91 17.93
N ILE A 95 -0.27 -19.21 16.80
CA ILE A 95 0.76 -19.43 15.79
C ILE A 95 1.96 -18.54 16.11
N ASN A 96 3.14 -19.17 16.23
CA ASN A 96 4.40 -18.44 16.37
C ASN A 96 4.83 -17.86 15.01
N PRO A 97 4.86 -16.55 14.81
CA PRO A 97 5.27 -15.93 13.55
C PRO A 97 6.68 -16.37 13.11
N GLY A 98 7.61 -16.50 14.06
CA GLY A 98 8.99 -16.90 13.80
C GLY A 98 9.18 -18.31 13.22
N GLN A 99 8.13 -19.12 13.17
CA GLN A 99 8.08 -20.45 12.54
C GLN A 99 7.12 -20.49 11.35
N ALA A 100 6.35 -19.42 11.13
CA ALA A 100 5.30 -19.36 10.13
C ALA A 100 5.84 -19.03 8.73
N THR A 101 5.06 -19.41 7.73
CA THR A 101 5.21 -18.96 6.35
C THR A 101 4.10 -17.96 6.04
N ALA A 102 4.45 -16.76 5.62
CA ALA A 102 3.50 -15.78 5.12
C ALA A 102 3.48 -15.76 3.59
N ALA A 103 2.31 -15.61 2.99
CA ALA A 103 2.15 -15.40 1.56
C ALA A 103 1.49 -14.03 1.32
N VAL A 104 2.11 -13.19 0.50
CA VAL A 104 1.60 -11.87 0.16
C VAL A 104 1.16 -11.85 -1.29
N VAL A 105 -0.15 -11.79 -1.52
CA VAL A 105 -0.74 -11.65 -2.85
C VAL A 105 -0.70 -10.20 -3.28
N GLY A 106 -0.25 -9.96 -4.51
CA GLY A 106 -0.05 -8.60 -5.01
C GLY A 106 1.17 -7.90 -4.40
N ALA A 107 2.21 -8.67 -4.04
CA ALA A 107 3.41 -8.19 -3.37
C ALA A 107 4.19 -7.10 -4.14
N ALA A 108 3.98 -6.95 -5.44
CA ALA A 108 4.56 -5.88 -6.25
C ALA A 108 3.72 -4.57 -6.25
N GLY A 109 2.54 -4.57 -5.63
CA GLY A 109 1.70 -3.37 -5.47
C GLY A 109 2.12 -2.52 -4.27
N SER A 110 1.63 -1.29 -4.20
CA SER A 110 2.02 -0.32 -3.15
C SER A 110 1.73 -0.81 -1.72
N ILE A 111 0.60 -1.44 -1.47
CA ILE A 111 0.24 -2.03 -0.18
C ILE A 111 1.01 -3.33 0.04
N GLY A 112 0.96 -4.26 -0.94
CA GLY A 112 1.58 -5.58 -0.81
C GLY A 112 3.09 -5.53 -0.58
N ARG A 113 3.80 -4.61 -1.24
CA ARG A 113 5.24 -4.39 -1.04
C ARG A 113 5.57 -3.97 0.39
N CYS A 114 4.83 -3.01 0.95
CA CYS A 114 5.03 -2.58 2.33
C CYS A 114 4.67 -3.69 3.33
N LEU A 115 3.58 -4.43 3.09
CA LEU A 115 3.20 -5.59 3.91
C LEU A 115 4.30 -6.66 3.89
N ALA A 116 4.85 -6.97 2.71
CA ALA A 116 5.92 -7.95 2.57
C ALA A 116 7.18 -7.54 3.35
N LEU A 117 7.60 -6.27 3.26
CA LEU A 117 8.72 -5.72 4.02
C LEU A 117 8.54 -5.85 5.54
N LEU A 118 7.34 -5.54 6.05
CA LEU A 118 7.07 -5.60 7.48
C LEU A 118 6.91 -7.04 7.97
N LEU A 119 6.22 -7.91 7.24
CA LEU A 119 6.06 -9.32 7.61
C LEU A 119 7.38 -10.08 7.57
N ALA A 120 8.29 -9.74 6.66
CA ALA A 120 9.61 -10.35 6.56
C ALA A 120 10.43 -10.28 7.85
N GLN A 121 10.19 -9.27 8.68
CA GLN A 121 10.89 -9.12 9.96
C GLN A 121 10.40 -10.12 11.03
N SER A 122 9.22 -10.70 10.86
CA SER A 122 8.57 -11.52 11.88
C SER A 122 8.45 -12.99 11.52
N VAL A 123 8.47 -13.35 10.23
CA VAL A 123 8.19 -14.72 9.76
C VAL A 123 9.46 -15.48 9.40
N ALA A 124 9.37 -16.83 9.41
CA ALA A 124 10.48 -17.70 9.00
C ALA A 124 10.61 -17.78 7.48
N ARG A 125 9.50 -17.68 6.77
CA ARG A 125 9.45 -17.75 5.31
C ARG A 125 8.45 -16.74 4.76
N LEU A 126 8.77 -16.18 3.59
CA LEU A 126 7.91 -15.25 2.88
C LEU A 126 7.75 -15.68 1.42
N ILE A 127 6.51 -15.76 0.97
CA ILE A 127 6.14 -16.07 -0.41
C ILE A 127 5.55 -14.80 -1.02
N LEU A 128 6.13 -14.34 -2.12
CA LEU A 128 5.67 -13.18 -2.86
C LEU A 128 4.89 -13.64 -4.09
N LEU A 129 3.64 -13.26 -4.19
CA LEU A 129 2.74 -13.63 -5.29
C LEU A 129 2.37 -12.38 -6.11
N GLY A 130 2.54 -12.49 -7.41
CA GLY A 130 2.25 -11.42 -8.37
C GLY A 130 0.99 -11.64 -9.19
N ASN A 131 0.79 -10.81 -10.20
CA ASN A 131 -0.34 -10.93 -11.12
C ASN A 131 -0.07 -12.02 -12.19
N PRO A 132 -0.88 -13.07 -12.26
CA PRO A 132 -0.71 -14.14 -13.23
C PRO A 132 -1.01 -13.74 -14.69
N ALA A 133 -1.76 -12.66 -14.90
CA ALA A 133 -2.10 -12.17 -16.24
C ALA A 133 -0.86 -11.67 -17.04
N ASN A 134 0.24 -11.32 -16.36
CA ASN A 134 1.49 -10.96 -17.00
C ASN A 134 2.68 -11.51 -16.18
N PRO A 135 3.01 -12.81 -16.32
CA PRO A 135 3.99 -13.49 -15.48
C PRO A 135 5.39 -12.86 -15.54
N GLN A 136 5.91 -12.58 -16.73
CA GLN A 136 7.26 -12.04 -16.91
C GLN A 136 7.44 -10.66 -16.27
N ARG A 137 6.46 -9.76 -16.45
CA ARG A 137 6.48 -8.43 -15.82
C ARG A 137 6.34 -8.55 -14.30
N SER A 138 5.52 -9.50 -13.85
CA SER A 138 5.28 -9.77 -12.45
C SER A 138 6.54 -10.28 -11.76
N GLU A 139 7.21 -11.26 -12.36
CA GLU A 139 8.45 -11.86 -11.86
C GLU A 139 9.57 -10.81 -11.71
N LYS A 140 9.80 -9.99 -12.72
CA LYS A 140 10.79 -8.90 -12.64
C LYS A 140 10.52 -7.94 -11.48
N LYS A 141 9.24 -7.59 -11.25
CA LYS A 141 8.85 -6.70 -10.13
C LYS A 141 9.01 -7.40 -8.79
N LEU A 142 8.65 -8.68 -8.70
CA LEU A 142 8.79 -9.44 -7.46
C LEU A 142 10.26 -9.66 -7.10
N ALA A 143 11.12 -9.90 -8.08
CA ALA A 143 12.56 -10.00 -7.85
C ALA A 143 13.14 -8.70 -7.27
N ALA A 144 12.70 -7.54 -7.78
CA ALA A 144 13.10 -6.26 -7.22
C ALA A 144 12.62 -6.08 -5.77
N VAL A 145 11.37 -6.47 -5.46
CA VAL A 145 10.84 -6.43 -4.09
C VAL A 145 11.60 -7.40 -3.18
N ALA A 146 11.92 -8.60 -3.65
CA ALA A 146 12.72 -9.56 -2.88
C ALA A 146 14.11 -9.00 -2.55
N GLY A 147 14.79 -8.39 -3.51
CA GLY A 147 16.08 -7.72 -3.29
C GLY A 147 16.00 -6.61 -2.26
N GLU A 148 14.96 -5.78 -2.32
CA GLU A 148 14.70 -4.72 -1.35
C GLU A 148 14.46 -5.29 0.06
N ILE A 149 13.69 -6.37 0.18
CA ILE A 149 13.45 -7.06 1.45
C ILE A 149 14.76 -7.59 2.03
N CYS A 150 15.59 -8.27 1.22
CA CYS A 150 16.89 -8.77 1.67
C CYS A 150 17.77 -7.62 2.19
N GLN A 151 17.89 -6.53 1.44
CA GLN A 151 18.68 -5.38 1.83
C GLN A 151 18.15 -4.73 3.12
N HIS A 152 16.84 -4.59 3.24
CA HIS A 152 16.20 -4.04 4.43
C HIS A 152 16.46 -4.92 5.67
N LEU A 153 16.33 -6.24 5.54
CA LEU A 153 16.56 -7.17 6.65
C LEU A 153 18.02 -7.14 7.10
N LEU A 154 18.99 -7.13 6.18
CA LEU A 154 20.40 -7.06 6.52
C LEU A 154 20.75 -5.75 7.24
N ASN A 155 20.18 -4.64 6.84
CA ASN A 155 20.50 -3.33 7.40
C ASN A 155 19.74 -3.02 8.70
N SER A 156 18.46 -3.41 8.79
CA SER A 156 17.56 -2.94 9.85
C SER A 156 17.06 -4.04 10.78
N ALA A 157 17.09 -5.31 10.36
CA ALA A 157 16.56 -6.42 11.13
C ALA A 157 17.37 -7.73 10.95
N PRO A 158 18.72 -7.72 11.07
CA PRO A 158 19.56 -8.89 10.80
C PRO A 158 19.29 -10.05 11.79
N GLN A 159 18.73 -9.76 12.96
CA GLN A 159 18.39 -10.78 13.98
C GLN A 159 16.98 -11.36 13.79
N SER A 160 16.20 -10.88 12.84
CA SER A 160 14.90 -11.45 12.51
C SER A 160 15.03 -12.91 12.02
N PRO A 161 13.97 -13.73 12.10
CA PRO A 161 14.04 -15.12 11.66
C PRO A 161 14.56 -15.26 10.23
N LEU A 162 14.02 -14.48 9.30
CA LEU A 162 14.44 -14.48 7.90
C LEU A 162 15.80 -13.78 7.70
N GLY A 163 16.07 -12.70 8.43
CA GLY A 163 17.35 -11.97 8.36
C GLY A 163 18.55 -12.85 8.72
N ARG A 164 18.43 -13.68 9.74
CA ARG A 164 19.46 -14.66 10.12
C ARG A 164 19.73 -15.73 9.06
N ILE A 165 18.72 -16.08 8.27
CA ILE A 165 18.87 -17.04 7.17
C ILE A 165 19.63 -16.38 6.03
N ILE A 166 19.24 -15.14 5.65
CA ILE A 166 19.87 -14.38 4.57
C ILE A 166 21.33 -14.04 4.88
N ALA A 167 21.64 -13.67 6.13
CA ALA A 167 22.99 -13.30 6.54
C ALA A 167 24.00 -14.49 6.51
N LYS A 168 23.53 -15.73 6.36
CA LYS A 168 24.36 -16.92 6.27
C LYS A 168 24.67 -17.38 4.84
N GLN A 169 24.06 -16.74 3.85
CA GLN A 169 24.27 -17.01 2.43
C GLN A 169 25.28 -16.05 1.82
#